data_e062009013f68ce701b13209aa6118b6
#
_entry.id   e062009013f68ce701b13209aa6118b6
#
_cell.length_a   1.000
_cell.length_b   1.000
_cell.length_c   1.000
_cell.angle_alpha   90.00
_cell.angle_beta   90.00
_cell.angle_gamma   90.00
#
_symmetry.space_group_name_H-M   'P 1'
#
loop_
_entity.id
_entity.type
_entity.pdbx_description
1 polymer ?
#
loop_
_entity_poly.entity_id
_entity_poly.type
_entity_poly.pdbx_seq_one_letter_code
_entity_poly.pdbx_strand_id
1 'polypeptide(L)'
;NTEVASPKDSVRAIEEHYLQQSEKRGLQFDRLDGLTVTSPEWWFNLRPSNTEPLLRLNTEAKTAKEMVAIRDEVLKFIKSR
;
A
#
# COMPACT_ATOMS: atom_id res chain seq x y z
N ASN A 1 3.57 -7.78 8.48
CA ASN A 1 2.32 -7.42 9.16
C ASN A 1 2.52 -6.17 10.01
N THR A 2 1.57 -5.26 9.95
CA THR A 2 1.62 -4.01 10.70
C THR A 2 0.35 -3.87 11.52
N GLU A 3 0.51 -3.63 12.81
CA GLU A 3 -0.62 -3.41 13.71
C GLU A 3 -1.13 -1.97 13.58
N VAL A 4 -2.45 -1.81 13.41
CA VAL A 4 -3.09 -0.50 13.24
C VAL A 4 -4.41 -0.47 14.00
N ALA A 5 -4.87 0.76 14.34
CA ALA A 5 -6.13 0.92 15.06
C ALA A 5 -7.33 0.49 14.21
N SER A 6 -7.34 0.85 12.94
CA SER A 6 -8.42 0.48 12.01
C SER A 6 -7.84 0.09 10.66
N PRO A 7 -7.71 -1.22 10.37
CA PRO A 7 -7.17 -1.67 9.08
C PRO A 7 -7.95 -1.14 7.88
N LYS A 8 -9.27 -1.11 7.94
CA LYS A 8 -10.10 -0.60 6.84
C LYS A 8 -9.85 0.88 6.56
N ASP A 9 -9.73 1.68 7.60
CA ASP A 9 -9.47 3.11 7.45
C ASP A 9 -8.07 3.36 6.92
N SER A 10 -7.10 2.54 7.33
CA SER A 10 -5.74 2.66 6.85
C SER A 10 -5.65 2.33 5.36
N VAL A 11 -6.35 1.30 4.90
CA VAL A 11 -6.40 0.96 3.46
C VAL A 11 -7.02 2.11 2.67
N ARG A 12 -8.11 2.67 3.17
CA ARG A 12 -8.78 3.81 2.51
C ARG A 12 -7.86 5.01 2.43
N ALA A 13 -7.14 5.32 3.49
CA ALA A 13 -6.22 6.46 3.52
C ALA A 13 -5.06 6.27 2.54
N ILE A 14 -4.52 5.07 2.46
CA ILE A 14 -3.49 4.74 1.48
C ILE A 14 -4.03 4.91 0.07
N GLU A 15 -5.22 4.42 -0.20
CA GLU A 15 -5.83 4.56 -1.52
C GLU A 15 -5.97 6.04 -1.90
N GLU A 16 -6.51 6.85 -1.02
CA GLU A 16 -6.67 8.28 -1.27
C GLU A 16 -5.33 8.98 -1.50
N HIS A 17 -4.34 8.62 -0.71
CA HIS A 17 -2.99 9.18 -0.82
C HIS A 17 -2.40 8.91 -2.21
N TYR A 18 -2.49 7.68 -2.69
CA TYR A 18 -1.93 7.31 -3.99
C TYR A 18 -2.82 7.75 -5.16
N LEU A 19 -4.12 7.87 -4.97
CA LEU A 19 -5.00 8.41 -6.01
C LEU A 19 -4.61 9.83 -6.40
N GLN A 20 -4.16 10.63 -5.45
CA GLN A 20 -3.70 11.99 -5.72
C GLN A 20 -2.45 12.02 -6.59
N GLN A 21 -1.72 10.90 -6.65
CA GLN A 21 -0.49 10.79 -7.41
C GLN A 21 -0.65 9.94 -8.67
N SER A 22 -1.87 9.49 -8.97
CA SER A 22 -2.09 8.47 -10.00
C SER A 22 -1.61 8.89 -11.39
N GLU A 23 -1.88 10.12 -11.81
CA GLU A 23 -1.44 10.62 -13.12
C GLU A 23 0.09 10.78 -13.17
N LYS A 24 0.64 11.39 -12.11
CA LYS A 24 2.07 11.69 -12.03
C LYS A 24 2.94 10.45 -12.08
N ARG A 25 2.48 9.38 -11.43
CA ARG A 25 3.28 8.16 -11.25
C ARG A 25 2.78 7.00 -12.12
N GLY A 26 1.75 7.22 -12.93
CA GLY A 26 1.20 6.19 -13.81
C GLY A 26 0.62 5.02 -13.03
N LEU A 27 -0.15 5.29 -11.99
CA LEU A 27 -0.66 4.26 -11.10
C LEU A 27 -1.97 3.65 -11.60
N GLN A 28 -2.11 2.35 -11.37
CA GLN A 28 -3.35 1.62 -11.58
C GLN A 28 -3.78 1.01 -10.26
N PHE A 29 -5.09 0.91 -10.06
CA PHE A 29 -5.67 0.45 -8.80
C PHE A 29 -6.59 -0.74 -9.04
N ASP A 30 -6.49 -1.74 -8.15
CA ASP A 30 -7.32 -2.92 -8.18
C ASP A 30 -7.77 -3.21 -6.75
N ARG A 31 -9.07 -3.46 -6.57
CA ARG A 31 -9.66 -3.68 -5.25
C ARG A 31 -10.23 -5.09 -5.10
N LEU A 32 -9.87 -5.99 -5.99
CA LEU A 32 -10.41 -7.35 -5.99
C LEU A 32 -10.00 -8.14 -4.74
N ASP A 33 -8.75 -7.98 -4.31
CA ASP A 33 -8.20 -8.70 -3.17
C ASP A 33 -7.41 -7.70 -2.31
N GLY A 34 -8.14 -6.94 -1.48
CA GLY A 34 -7.56 -5.80 -0.79
C GLY A 34 -7.33 -4.66 -1.77
N LEU A 35 -6.28 -3.92 -1.56
CA LEU A 35 -5.90 -2.82 -2.46
C LEU A 35 -4.57 -3.15 -3.12
N THR A 36 -4.55 -3.20 -4.45
CA THR A 36 -3.32 -3.33 -5.21
C THR A 36 -3.08 -2.03 -5.98
N VAL A 37 -1.90 -1.46 -5.80
CA VAL A 37 -1.47 -0.25 -6.51
C VAL A 37 -0.27 -0.64 -7.38
N THR A 38 -0.38 -0.42 -8.67
CA THR A 38 0.64 -0.81 -9.64
C THR A 38 1.20 0.42 -10.36
N SER A 39 2.53 0.53 -10.41
CA SER A 39 3.23 1.50 -11.24
C SER A 39 4.09 0.76 -12.26
N PRO A 40 4.70 1.47 -13.23
CA PRO A 40 5.61 0.80 -14.16
C PRO A 40 6.82 0.14 -13.51
N GLU A 41 7.22 0.60 -12.32
CA GLU A 41 8.46 0.16 -11.67
C GLU A 41 8.22 -0.81 -10.52
N TRP A 42 7.03 -0.77 -9.90
CA TRP A 42 6.73 -1.52 -8.70
C TRP A 42 5.23 -1.72 -8.56
N TRP A 43 4.86 -2.64 -7.63
CA TRP A 43 3.47 -2.75 -7.17
C TRP A 43 3.47 -3.15 -5.71
N PHE A 44 2.37 -2.83 -5.04
CA PHE A 44 2.13 -3.35 -3.69
C PHE A 44 0.67 -3.76 -3.54
N ASN A 45 0.45 -4.69 -2.62
CA ASN A 45 -0.88 -5.12 -2.21
C ASN A 45 -1.00 -4.91 -0.71
N LEU A 46 -2.08 -4.29 -0.29
CA LEU A 46 -2.35 -4.01 1.11
C LEU A 46 -3.69 -4.61 1.47
N ARG A 47 -3.69 -5.55 2.42
CA ARG A 47 -4.91 -6.23 2.84
C ARG A 47 -5.12 -6.14 4.34
N PRO A 48 -6.35 -5.83 4.80
CA PRO A 48 -6.66 -5.92 6.22
C PRO A 48 -6.82 -7.38 6.63
N SER A 49 -6.39 -7.71 7.85
CA SER A 49 -6.70 -9.01 8.43
C SER A 49 -8.18 -9.04 8.82
N ASN A 50 -8.82 -10.21 8.69
CA ASN A 50 -10.22 -10.37 9.05
C ASN A 50 -10.45 -10.50 10.56
N THR A 51 -9.45 -10.93 11.29
CA THR A 51 -9.59 -11.29 12.70
C THR A 51 -8.75 -10.46 13.66
N GLU A 52 -7.78 -9.71 13.15
CA GLU A 52 -6.85 -8.95 13.97
C GLU A 52 -6.68 -7.54 13.43
N PRO A 53 -6.30 -6.56 14.27
CA PRO A 53 -6.08 -5.18 13.81
C PRO A 53 -4.73 -5.05 13.10
N LEU A 54 -4.54 -5.85 12.06
CA LEU A 54 -3.30 -5.92 11.30
C LEU A 54 -3.53 -5.64 9.83
N LEU A 55 -2.53 -5.05 9.21
CA LEU A 55 -2.44 -4.91 7.76
C LEU A 55 -1.33 -5.82 7.25
N ARG A 56 -1.60 -6.46 6.11
CA ARG A 56 -0.60 -7.26 5.40
C ARG A 56 -0.16 -6.51 4.17
N LEU A 57 1.12 -6.24 4.07
CA LEU A 57 1.70 -5.52 2.95
C LEU A 57 2.65 -6.43 2.18
N ASN A 58 2.41 -6.57 0.88
CA ASN A 58 3.31 -7.25 -0.03
C ASN A 58 3.80 -6.25 -1.06
N THR A 59 5.10 -6.18 -1.28
CA THR A 59 5.69 -5.26 -2.26
C THR A 59 6.59 -6.01 -3.21
N GLU A 60 6.60 -5.56 -4.47
CA GLU A 60 7.49 -6.07 -5.50
C GLU A 60 7.93 -4.93 -6.41
N ALA A 61 9.14 -5.02 -6.91
CA ALA A 61 9.68 -4.00 -7.80
C ALA A 61 10.74 -4.61 -8.70
N LYS A 62 11.17 -3.86 -9.69
CA LYS A 62 12.20 -4.32 -10.64
C LYS A 62 13.55 -4.50 -9.98
N THR A 63 13.82 -3.74 -8.93
CA THR A 63 15.09 -3.86 -8.18
C THR A 63 14.80 -3.96 -6.69
N ALA A 64 15.73 -4.53 -5.94
CA ALA A 64 15.63 -4.61 -4.49
C ALA A 64 15.58 -3.21 -3.86
N LYS A 65 16.31 -2.26 -4.41
CA LYS A 65 16.34 -0.89 -3.93
C LYS A 65 14.95 -0.23 -4.04
N GLU A 66 14.30 -0.40 -5.19
CA GLU A 66 12.97 0.15 -5.40
C GLU A 66 11.92 -0.52 -4.51
N MET A 67 12.05 -1.84 -4.33
CA MET A 67 11.14 -2.58 -3.47
C MET A 67 11.21 -2.08 -2.02
N VAL A 68 12.42 -1.87 -1.50
CA VAL A 68 12.61 -1.34 -0.14
C VAL A 68 12.06 0.08 -0.06
N ALA A 69 12.30 0.90 -1.09
CA ALA A 69 11.83 2.29 -1.08
C ALA A 69 10.31 2.38 -1.02
N ILE A 70 9.59 1.60 -1.84
CA ILE A 70 8.12 1.65 -1.82
C ILE A 70 7.56 1.05 -0.53
N ARG A 71 8.15 -0.04 -0.04
CA ARG A 71 7.75 -0.63 1.23
C ARG A 71 7.86 0.39 2.37
N ASP A 72 8.99 1.07 2.45
CA ASP A 72 9.23 2.05 3.52
C ASP A 72 8.31 3.26 3.38
N GLU A 73 8.02 3.70 2.15
CA GLU A 73 7.09 4.79 1.89
C GLU A 73 5.69 4.47 2.43
N VAL A 74 5.18 3.28 2.11
CA VAL A 74 3.86 2.84 2.54
C VAL A 74 3.81 2.70 4.06
N LEU A 75 4.81 2.04 4.65
CA LEU A 75 4.87 1.84 6.10
C LEU A 75 4.96 3.16 6.85
N LYS A 76 5.75 4.10 6.35
CA LYS A 76 5.89 5.41 6.97
C LYS A 76 4.57 6.16 6.97
N PHE A 77 3.83 6.11 5.87
CA PHE A 77 2.52 6.74 5.80
C PHE A 77 1.56 6.14 6.82
N ILE A 78 1.51 4.82 6.90
CA ILE A 78 0.63 4.12 7.85
C ILE A 78 0.96 4.51 9.29
N LYS A 79 2.24 4.55 9.63
CA LYS A 79 2.68 4.84 11.00
C LYS A 79 2.52 6.31 11.39
N SER A 80 2.43 7.20 10.42
CA SER A 80 2.29 8.64 10.69
C SER A 80 0.86 9.07 10.94
N ARG A 81 -0.09 8.17 10.83
CA ARG A 81 -1.50 8.47 11.02
C ARG A 81 -1.94 8.44 12.46
#